data_654601e07007b32f51567abc92b6e18c
#
_entry.id   654601e07007b32f51567abc92b6e18c
#
_cell.length_a   1.000
_cell.length_b   1.000
_cell.length_c   1.000
_cell.angle_alpha   90.00
_cell.angle_beta   90.00
_cell.angle_gamma   90.00
#
_symmetry.space_group_name_H-M   'P 1'
#
loop_
_entity.id
_entity.type
_entity.pdbx_description
1 polymer ?
#
loop_
_entity_poly.entity_id
_entity_poly.type
_entity_poly.pdbx_seq_one_letter_code
_entity_poly.pdbx_strand_id
1 'polypeptide(L)'
;MFALFGIFLLGIFLELLITFPILWVVNKILGPKPYRMQWTIRILVSLWLLLLRGCGLLRAGKPTGKPFDGSCVVVSNHPGLFDVLFLIRDVPQMSVMVKKSLARKLPLVPVFRSAGYVLSPDFEQRGPFQCMDEAIEKIHMGYKFMTFPEATRSPKGGLGKFNAGPFLLARLSNVPLQPLFVRNNPPFLPKEDKWYFPPSGISTLEIEFWEPMAPPRAGQEREFAKNLEARYREALGLTPERKSTLGAGKGNGTEPTPSR
;
A
#
# COMPACT_ATOMS: atom_id res chain seq x y z
N MET A 1 8.99 10.98 23.22
CA MET A 1 8.31 10.24 22.15
C MET A 1 6.89 9.83 22.52
N PHE A 2 6.62 9.13 23.64
CA PHE A 2 5.27 8.72 24.02
C PHE A 2 4.27 9.88 24.18
N ALA A 3 4.66 10.97 24.84
CA ALA A 3 3.80 12.15 25.00
C ALA A 3 3.43 12.79 23.64
N LEU A 4 4.42 12.96 22.76
CA LEU A 4 4.17 13.50 21.40
C LEU A 4 3.27 12.58 20.57
N PHE A 5 3.47 11.28 20.69
CA PHE A 5 2.60 10.31 20.03
C PHE A 5 1.18 10.31 20.63
N GLY A 6 1.05 10.48 21.94
CA GLY A 6 -0.25 10.66 22.61
C GLY A 6 -0.98 11.91 22.13
N ILE A 7 -0.30 13.04 21.99
CA ILE A 7 -0.85 14.28 21.41
C ILE A 7 -1.30 14.03 19.95
N PHE A 8 -0.51 13.31 19.18
CA PHE A 8 -0.86 12.94 17.81
C PHE A 8 -2.12 12.06 17.77
N LEU A 9 -2.22 11.03 18.61
CA LEU A 9 -3.43 10.18 18.68
C LEU A 9 -4.66 10.95 19.12
N LEU A 10 -4.51 11.86 20.09
CA LEU A 10 -5.58 12.75 20.51
C LEU A 10 -6.02 13.66 19.36
N GLY A 11 -5.07 14.22 18.61
CA GLY A 11 -5.35 15.02 17.41
C GLY A 11 -6.15 14.25 16.37
N ILE A 12 -5.77 13.01 16.08
CA ILE A 12 -6.53 12.12 15.19
C ILE A 12 -7.94 11.91 15.71
N PHE A 13 -8.09 11.60 17.00
CA PHE A 13 -9.39 11.34 17.59
C PHE A 13 -10.31 12.57 17.49
N LEU A 14 -9.80 13.75 17.83
CA LEU A 14 -10.55 15.00 17.72
C LEU A 14 -10.91 15.32 16.28
N GLU A 15 -9.98 15.12 15.35
CA GLU A 15 -10.24 15.34 13.92
C GLU A 15 -11.35 14.40 13.42
N LEU A 16 -11.29 13.10 13.73
CA LEU A 16 -12.34 12.16 13.37
C LEU A 16 -13.69 12.53 13.98
N LEU A 17 -13.71 12.97 15.24
CA LEU A 17 -14.92 13.35 15.95
C LEU A 17 -15.59 14.60 15.36
N ILE A 18 -14.83 15.56 14.89
CA ILE A 18 -15.32 16.83 14.34
C ILE A 18 -15.57 16.72 12.84
N THR A 19 -14.57 16.22 12.12
CA THR A 19 -14.57 16.25 10.66
C THR A 19 -15.54 15.25 10.06
N PHE A 20 -15.71 14.12 10.71
CA PHE A 20 -16.58 13.05 10.23
C PHE A 20 -18.07 13.46 10.14
N PRO A 21 -18.66 14.03 11.21
CA PRO A 21 -20.03 14.57 11.14
C PRO A 21 -20.17 15.68 10.11
N ILE A 22 -19.18 16.58 10.02
CA ILE A 22 -19.19 17.68 9.04
C ILE A 22 -19.20 17.12 7.62
N LEU A 23 -18.31 16.18 7.30
CA LEU A 23 -18.27 15.54 6.00
C LEU A 23 -19.55 14.79 5.66
N TRP A 24 -20.12 14.11 6.63
CA TRP A 24 -21.40 13.42 6.45
C TRP A 24 -22.53 14.40 6.12
N VAL A 25 -22.62 15.51 6.86
CA VAL A 25 -23.61 16.56 6.63
C VAL A 25 -23.41 17.22 5.27
N VAL A 26 -22.18 17.61 4.94
CA VAL A 26 -21.84 18.22 3.65
C VAL A 26 -22.19 17.29 2.48
N ASN A 27 -21.88 16.01 2.59
CA ASN A 27 -22.27 15.01 1.58
C ASN A 27 -23.79 14.85 1.46
N LYS A 28 -24.49 14.90 2.58
CA LYS A 28 -25.96 14.79 2.58
C LYS A 28 -26.63 15.99 1.93
N ILE A 29 -26.11 17.19 2.16
CA ILE A 29 -26.67 18.45 1.62
C ILE A 29 -26.31 18.65 0.15
N LEU A 30 -25.03 18.47 -0.19
CA LEU A 30 -24.51 18.78 -1.52
C LEU A 30 -24.54 17.60 -2.50
N GLY A 31 -24.98 16.43 -2.04
CA GLY A 31 -24.94 15.18 -2.76
C GLY A 31 -23.53 14.57 -2.86
N PRO A 32 -23.43 13.24 -3.01
CA PRO A 32 -22.15 12.54 -3.05
C PRO A 32 -21.44 12.77 -4.39
N LYS A 33 -20.40 13.63 -4.38
CA LYS A 33 -19.48 13.75 -5.52
C LYS A 33 -18.10 13.23 -5.13
N PRO A 34 -17.60 12.15 -5.73
CA PRO A 34 -16.35 11.50 -5.33
C PRO A 34 -15.16 12.44 -5.26
N TYR A 35 -15.00 13.36 -6.21
CA TYR A 35 -13.90 14.31 -6.24
C TYR A 35 -13.87 15.24 -5.01
N ARG A 36 -15.04 15.69 -4.51
CA ARG A 36 -15.14 16.53 -3.31
C ARG A 36 -14.70 15.76 -2.07
N MET A 37 -15.16 14.51 -1.94
CA MET A 37 -14.76 13.66 -0.83
C MET A 37 -13.27 13.36 -0.85
N GLN A 38 -12.70 13.03 -2.01
CA GLN A 38 -11.27 12.80 -2.13
C GLN A 38 -10.46 14.05 -1.81
N TRP A 39 -10.88 15.23 -2.30
CA TRP A 39 -10.23 16.49 -1.98
C TRP A 39 -10.22 16.77 -0.47
N THR A 40 -11.36 16.54 0.20
CA THR A 40 -11.45 16.71 1.65
C THR A 40 -10.55 15.72 2.39
N ILE A 41 -10.56 14.43 2.00
CA ILE A 41 -9.66 13.43 2.59
C ILE A 41 -8.19 13.84 2.39
N ARG A 42 -7.82 14.37 1.23
CA ARG A 42 -6.45 14.87 0.98
C ARG A 42 -6.07 16.01 1.90
N ILE A 43 -6.96 16.98 2.13
CA ILE A 43 -6.71 18.06 3.08
C ILE A 43 -6.50 17.51 4.49
N LEU A 44 -7.38 16.64 4.96
CA LEU A 44 -7.28 16.04 6.28
C LEU A 44 -5.99 15.26 6.46
N VAL A 45 -5.65 14.43 5.47
CA VAL A 45 -4.37 13.70 5.46
C VAL A 45 -3.19 14.66 5.46
N SER A 46 -3.27 15.77 4.73
CA SER A 46 -2.21 16.79 4.72
C SER A 46 -2.04 17.45 6.09
N LEU A 47 -3.14 17.76 6.78
CA LEU A 47 -3.11 18.28 8.15
C LEU A 47 -2.51 17.26 9.14
N TRP A 48 -2.86 15.98 9.00
CA TRP A 48 -2.26 14.93 9.81
C TRP A 48 -0.74 14.80 9.61
N LEU A 49 -0.31 14.89 8.36
CA LEU A 49 1.11 14.84 8.05
C LEU A 49 1.85 16.05 8.60
N LEU A 50 1.19 17.23 8.57
CA LEU A 50 1.73 18.44 9.19
C LEU A 50 1.84 18.27 10.71
N LEU A 51 0.83 17.72 11.37
CA LEU A 51 0.84 17.42 12.79
C LEU A 51 1.95 16.42 13.15
N LEU A 52 2.10 15.31 12.40
CA LEU A 52 3.19 14.35 12.59
C LEU A 52 4.57 15.00 12.47
N ARG A 53 4.73 15.89 11.49
CA ARG A 53 5.98 16.65 11.31
C ARG A 53 6.21 17.63 12.46
N GLY A 54 5.18 18.36 12.87
CA GLY A 54 5.23 19.29 13.99
C GLY A 54 5.56 18.62 15.33
N CYS A 55 5.07 17.40 15.55
CA CYS A 55 5.41 16.57 16.69
C CYS A 55 6.80 15.90 16.57
N GLY A 56 7.53 16.10 15.49
CA GLY A 56 8.85 15.49 15.29
C GLY A 56 8.81 13.97 15.11
N LEU A 57 7.67 13.41 14.71
CA LEU A 57 7.49 11.96 14.52
C LEU A 57 7.77 11.53 13.07
N LEU A 58 7.71 12.48 12.12
CA LEU A 58 7.86 12.22 10.69
C LEU A 58 8.74 13.28 10.02
N ARG A 59 9.66 12.82 9.19
CA ARG A 59 10.34 13.59 8.17
C ARG A 59 9.91 13.07 6.80
N ALA A 60 9.25 13.90 6.00
CA ALA A 60 8.83 13.52 4.65
C ALA A 60 9.38 14.53 3.65
N GLY A 61 10.09 14.03 2.66
CA GLY A 61 10.53 14.77 1.47
C GLY A 61 9.38 15.02 0.49
N LYS A 62 9.66 15.75 -0.57
CA LYS A 62 8.78 15.78 -1.74
C LYS A 62 8.94 14.46 -2.49
N PRO A 63 7.85 13.89 -3.03
CA PRO A 63 7.95 12.73 -3.90
C PRO A 63 8.85 13.02 -5.11
N THR A 64 9.63 12.02 -5.52
CA THR A 64 10.39 12.05 -6.77
C THR A 64 9.59 11.41 -7.90
N GLY A 65 9.82 11.83 -9.14
CA GLY A 65 8.98 11.43 -10.28
C GLY A 65 7.62 12.12 -10.26
N LYS A 66 6.70 11.64 -11.09
CA LYS A 66 5.34 12.18 -11.23
C LYS A 66 4.32 11.05 -11.32
N PRO A 67 3.11 11.22 -10.76
CA PRO A 67 2.02 10.30 -11.02
C PRO A 67 1.64 10.33 -12.50
N PHE A 68 1.32 9.17 -13.05
CA PHE A 68 0.85 9.02 -14.42
C PHE A 68 -0.40 9.90 -14.65
N ASP A 69 -0.44 10.57 -15.80
CA ASP A 69 -1.60 11.35 -16.19
C ASP A 69 -2.60 10.45 -16.92
N GLY A 70 -3.68 10.12 -16.25
CA GLY A 70 -4.71 9.19 -16.74
C GLY A 70 -4.95 8.02 -15.78
N SER A 71 -5.80 7.09 -16.23
CA SER A 71 -6.11 5.86 -15.47
C SER A 71 -4.94 4.88 -15.52
N CYS A 72 -4.60 4.32 -14.41
CA CYS A 72 -3.57 3.29 -14.30
C CYS A 72 -3.78 2.44 -13.04
N VAL A 73 -3.12 1.31 -12.96
CA VAL A 73 -2.98 0.56 -11.72
C VAL A 73 -1.68 0.99 -11.03
N VAL A 74 -1.80 1.62 -9.87
CA VAL A 74 -0.65 2.00 -9.04
C VAL A 74 -0.29 0.84 -8.14
N VAL A 75 0.95 0.38 -8.21
CA VAL A 75 1.46 -0.76 -7.43
C VAL A 75 2.52 -0.25 -6.46
N SER A 76 2.33 -0.45 -5.16
CA SER A 76 3.27 0.01 -4.12
C SER A 76 3.59 -1.09 -3.12
N ASN A 77 4.80 -1.07 -2.57
CA ASN A 77 5.10 -1.80 -1.34
C ASN A 77 4.41 -1.15 -0.13
N HIS A 78 4.30 -1.86 0.99
CA HIS A 78 3.49 -1.44 2.14
C HIS A 78 4.24 -1.57 3.48
N PRO A 79 5.30 -0.79 3.70
CA PRO A 79 6.11 -0.90 4.92
C PRO A 79 5.39 -0.52 6.22
N GLY A 80 4.39 0.37 6.19
CA GLY A 80 3.72 0.86 7.39
C GLY A 80 2.21 1.03 7.24
N LEU A 81 1.52 1.18 8.37
CA LEU A 81 0.04 1.30 8.37
C LEU A 81 -0.47 2.54 7.62
N PHE A 82 0.26 3.64 7.70
CA PHE A 82 -0.16 4.92 7.14
C PHE A 82 0.32 5.20 5.72
N ASP A 83 1.00 4.25 5.08
CA ASP A 83 1.51 4.46 3.72
C ASP A 83 0.41 4.86 2.74
N VAL A 84 -0.78 4.22 2.86
CA VAL A 84 -1.93 4.56 2.03
C VAL A 84 -2.36 6.03 2.17
N LEU A 85 -2.22 6.61 3.36
CA LEU A 85 -2.57 8.02 3.60
C LEU A 85 -1.59 8.96 2.89
N PHE A 86 -0.29 8.64 2.93
CA PHE A 86 0.72 9.39 2.20
C PHE A 86 0.43 9.38 0.69
N LEU A 87 0.02 8.21 0.18
CA LEU A 87 -0.25 8.03 -1.24
C LEU A 87 -1.56 8.72 -1.67
N ILE A 88 -2.59 8.74 -0.81
CA ILE A 88 -3.82 9.51 -1.03
C ILE A 88 -3.52 11.00 -1.21
N ARG A 89 -2.56 11.55 -0.48
CA ARG A 89 -2.14 12.94 -0.64
C ARG A 89 -1.52 13.21 -2.02
N ASP A 90 -0.66 12.31 -2.48
CA ASP A 90 0.22 12.57 -3.63
C ASP A 90 -0.34 12.06 -4.96
N VAL A 91 -1.25 11.08 -4.93
CA VAL A 91 -1.89 10.52 -6.14
C VAL A 91 -3.29 11.11 -6.30
N PRO A 92 -3.52 11.95 -7.32
CA PRO A 92 -4.86 12.51 -7.57
C PRO A 92 -5.80 11.45 -8.14
N GLN A 93 -7.10 11.61 -7.89
CA GLN A 93 -8.16 10.73 -8.40
C GLN A 93 -7.87 9.23 -8.12
N MET A 94 -7.45 8.94 -6.90
CA MET A 94 -7.08 7.58 -6.50
C MET A 94 -8.30 6.83 -5.94
N SER A 95 -8.51 5.62 -6.41
CA SER A 95 -9.34 4.61 -5.73
C SER A 95 -8.42 3.57 -5.08
N VAL A 96 -8.83 3.01 -3.97
CA VAL A 96 -8.07 2.01 -3.23
C VAL A 96 -9.00 0.93 -2.70
N MET A 97 -8.49 -0.29 -2.59
CA MET A 97 -9.22 -1.38 -1.95
C MET A 97 -9.07 -1.31 -0.44
N VAL A 98 -10.19 -1.15 0.27
CA VAL A 98 -10.24 -1.06 1.74
C VAL A 98 -10.90 -2.31 2.32
N LYS A 99 -10.30 -2.92 3.34
CA LYS A 99 -10.90 -4.05 4.05
C LYS A 99 -12.21 -3.63 4.70
N LYS A 100 -13.30 -4.34 4.41
CA LYS A 100 -14.62 -4.08 4.97
C LYS A 100 -14.63 -4.17 6.50
N SER A 101 -13.86 -5.08 7.08
CA SER A 101 -13.69 -5.20 8.53
C SER A 101 -13.09 -3.93 9.16
N LEU A 102 -12.14 -3.27 8.47
CA LEU A 102 -11.58 -1.99 8.91
C LEU A 102 -12.62 -0.87 8.79
N ALA A 103 -13.33 -0.83 7.66
CA ALA A 103 -14.37 0.15 7.41
C ALA A 103 -15.55 0.06 8.38
N ARG A 104 -15.86 -1.15 8.90
CA ARG A 104 -16.92 -1.38 9.90
C ARG A 104 -16.51 -1.01 11.32
N LYS A 105 -15.24 -1.20 11.69
CA LYS A 105 -14.72 -0.84 13.02
C LYS A 105 -14.76 0.66 13.28
N LEU A 106 -14.54 1.43 12.24
CA LEU A 106 -14.76 2.86 12.20
C LEU A 106 -15.99 3.07 11.31
N PRO A 107 -16.99 3.87 11.64
CA PRO A 107 -18.21 4.07 10.80
C PRO A 107 -17.88 4.80 9.49
N LEU A 108 -16.85 4.34 8.79
CA LEU A 108 -16.23 4.95 7.62
C LEU A 108 -16.78 4.44 6.28
N VAL A 109 -17.62 3.40 6.31
CA VAL A 109 -18.16 2.80 5.07
C VAL A 109 -18.81 3.85 4.14
N PRO A 110 -19.68 4.78 4.65
CA PRO A 110 -20.26 5.81 3.78
C PRO A 110 -19.22 6.74 3.17
N VAL A 111 -18.17 7.09 3.93
CA VAL A 111 -17.09 7.97 3.47
C VAL A 111 -16.26 7.31 2.38
N PHE A 112 -15.83 6.07 2.59
CA PHE A 112 -15.06 5.35 1.60
C PHE A 112 -15.83 5.13 0.29
N ARG A 113 -17.12 4.77 0.38
CA ARG A 113 -17.98 4.66 -0.80
C ARG A 113 -18.14 6.01 -1.53
N SER A 114 -18.35 7.09 -0.77
CA SER A 114 -18.48 8.43 -1.34
C SER A 114 -17.18 8.93 -1.98
N ALA A 115 -16.01 8.46 -1.50
CA ALA A 115 -14.72 8.73 -2.10
C ALA A 115 -14.42 7.87 -3.35
N GLY A 116 -15.29 6.91 -3.68
CA GLY A 116 -15.07 5.99 -4.80
C GLY A 116 -14.11 4.85 -4.46
N TYR A 117 -13.90 4.55 -3.17
CA TYR A 117 -13.05 3.43 -2.75
C TYR A 117 -13.82 2.11 -2.82
N VAL A 118 -13.14 1.05 -3.19
CA VAL A 118 -13.68 -0.30 -3.29
C VAL A 118 -13.56 -1.00 -1.94
N LEU A 119 -14.66 -1.55 -1.44
CA LEU A 119 -14.67 -2.29 -0.19
C LEU A 119 -14.42 -3.77 -0.49
N SER A 120 -13.25 -4.26 -0.08
CA SER A 120 -12.95 -5.70 -0.14
C SER A 120 -13.95 -6.46 0.73
N PRO A 121 -14.61 -7.51 0.23
CA PRO A 121 -15.43 -8.37 1.06
C PRO A 121 -14.58 -9.04 2.14
N ASP A 122 -15.19 -9.37 3.26
CA ASP A 122 -14.67 -10.40 4.13
C ASP A 122 -14.72 -11.70 3.30
N PHE A 123 -13.62 -12.44 3.25
CA PHE A 123 -13.38 -13.57 2.34
C PHE A 123 -14.50 -14.64 2.31
N GLU A 124 -15.44 -14.60 3.25
CA GLU A 124 -16.52 -15.57 3.40
C GLU A 124 -17.77 -15.32 2.53
N GLN A 125 -17.97 -14.09 2.02
CA GLN A 125 -19.26 -13.74 1.40
C GLN A 125 -19.22 -13.33 -0.08
N ARG A 126 -18.07 -12.96 -0.62
CA ARG A 126 -17.91 -12.55 -2.02
C ARG A 126 -16.56 -13.02 -2.55
N GLY A 127 -16.55 -13.70 -3.67
CA GLY A 127 -15.33 -14.16 -4.29
C GLY A 127 -14.40 -13.02 -4.73
N PRO A 128 -13.11 -13.28 -4.96
CA PRO A 128 -12.12 -12.27 -5.37
C PRO A 128 -12.49 -11.58 -6.68
N PHE A 129 -13.30 -12.17 -7.52
CA PHE A 129 -13.72 -11.61 -8.82
C PHE A 129 -14.61 -10.38 -8.69
N GLN A 130 -15.49 -10.33 -7.69
CA GLN A 130 -16.44 -9.20 -7.55
C GLN A 130 -15.74 -7.88 -7.21
N CYS A 131 -14.63 -7.92 -6.46
CA CYS A 131 -13.80 -6.74 -6.23
C CYS A 131 -13.00 -6.35 -7.47
N MET A 132 -12.68 -7.32 -8.33
CA MET A 132 -12.00 -7.07 -9.59
C MET A 132 -12.88 -6.25 -10.53
N ASP A 133 -14.16 -6.63 -10.67
CA ASP A 133 -15.11 -5.91 -11.52
C ASP A 133 -15.34 -4.48 -11.05
N GLU A 134 -15.53 -4.27 -9.73
CA GLU A 134 -15.65 -2.93 -9.16
C GLU A 134 -14.37 -2.09 -9.38
N ALA A 135 -13.19 -2.70 -9.30
CA ALA A 135 -11.92 -2.04 -9.54
C ALA A 135 -11.76 -1.64 -11.02
N ILE A 136 -12.13 -2.54 -11.95
CA ILE A 136 -12.14 -2.28 -13.39
C ILE A 136 -13.08 -1.11 -13.70
N GLU A 137 -14.29 -1.11 -13.13
CA GLU A 137 -15.25 -0.02 -13.28
C GLU A 137 -14.66 1.32 -12.85
N LYS A 138 -13.98 1.38 -11.68
CA LYS A 138 -13.32 2.61 -11.21
C LYS A 138 -12.24 3.08 -12.16
N ILE A 139 -11.43 2.17 -12.68
CA ILE A 139 -10.40 2.48 -13.67
C ILE A 139 -11.02 3.09 -14.93
N HIS A 140 -12.09 2.50 -15.45
CA HIS A 140 -12.81 3.00 -16.63
C HIS A 140 -13.52 4.35 -16.39
N MET A 141 -13.84 4.66 -15.13
CA MET A 141 -14.34 5.98 -14.72
C MET A 141 -13.23 7.05 -14.62
N GLY A 142 -11.98 6.72 -14.93
CA GLY A 142 -10.86 7.66 -14.89
C GLY A 142 -10.03 7.65 -13.62
N TYR A 143 -10.28 6.71 -12.68
CA TYR A 143 -9.50 6.62 -11.45
C TYR A 143 -8.16 5.91 -11.66
N LYS A 144 -7.16 6.32 -10.88
CA LYS A 144 -5.96 5.53 -10.61
C LYS A 144 -6.29 4.52 -9.52
N PHE A 145 -6.12 3.23 -9.79
CA PHE A 145 -6.45 2.20 -8.81
C PHE A 145 -5.21 1.74 -8.06
N MET A 146 -5.15 2.07 -6.78
CA MET A 146 -4.01 1.72 -5.95
C MET A 146 -4.16 0.35 -5.31
N THR A 147 -3.09 -0.41 -5.35
CA THR A 147 -3.02 -1.74 -4.75
C THR A 147 -1.63 -2.04 -4.18
N PHE A 148 -1.61 -2.87 -3.14
CA PHE A 148 -0.40 -3.41 -2.56
C PHE A 148 -0.29 -4.88 -2.98
N PRO A 149 0.69 -5.23 -3.83
CA PRO A 149 0.81 -6.60 -4.36
C PRO A 149 1.13 -7.62 -3.28
N GLU A 150 1.64 -7.20 -2.14
CA GLU A 150 1.88 -8.04 -0.96
C GLU A 150 0.60 -8.51 -0.27
N ALA A 151 -0.57 -7.88 -0.55
CA ALA A 151 -1.86 -8.08 0.12
C ALA A 151 -1.85 -7.88 1.65
N THR A 152 -0.74 -7.53 2.23
CA THR A 152 -0.53 -7.21 3.65
C THR A 152 0.60 -6.20 3.79
N ARG A 153 0.84 -5.67 4.99
CA ARG A 153 2.04 -4.86 5.25
C ARG A 153 3.29 -5.70 5.08
N SER A 154 4.36 -5.08 4.56
CA SER A 154 5.68 -5.71 4.41
C SER A 154 6.17 -6.24 5.75
N PRO A 155 6.90 -7.36 5.79
CA PRO A 155 7.58 -7.81 7.00
C PRO A 155 8.65 -6.80 7.41
N LYS A 156 8.97 -6.75 8.70
CA LYS A 156 9.97 -5.83 9.25
C LYS A 156 11.32 -5.99 8.54
N GLY A 157 11.80 -4.89 7.97
CA GLY A 157 13.08 -4.87 7.26
C GLY A 157 13.11 -5.65 5.93
N GLY A 158 11.94 -6.01 5.39
CA GLY A 158 11.85 -6.83 4.19
C GLY A 158 10.74 -6.41 3.22
N LEU A 159 10.49 -7.28 2.25
CA LEU A 159 9.43 -7.17 1.25
C LEU A 159 8.68 -8.49 1.18
N GLY A 160 7.35 -8.45 1.21
CA GLY A 160 6.49 -9.61 0.99
C GLY A 160 6.50 -10.06 -0.48
N LYS A 161 6.00 -11.26 -0.71
CA LYS A 161 5.85 -11.79 -2.06
C LYS A 161 4.74 -11.04 -2.80
N PHE A 162 5.00 -10.70 -4.06
CA PHE A 162 4.01 -10.05 -4.91
C PHE A 162 3.02 -11.06 -5.51
N ASN A 163 1.73 -10.78 -5.33
CA ASN A 163 0.63 -11.53 -5.93
C ASN A 163 0.34 -11.04 -7.35
N ALA A 164 -0.19 -11.92 -8.19
CA ALA A 164 -0.50 -11.60 -9.59
C ALA A 164 -1.75 -10.72 -9.78
N GLY A 165 -2.60 -10.55 -8.75
CA GLY A 165 -3.87 -9.82 -8.85
C GLY A 165 -3.79 -8.41 -9.43
N PRO A 166 -2.89 -7.53 -8.95
CA PRO A 166 -2.71 -6.19 -9.51
C PRO A 166 -2.35 -6.16 -11.00
N PHE A 167 -1.56 -7.12 -11.43
CA PHE A 167 -1.09 -7.23 -12.81
C PHE A 167 -2.19 -7.76 -13.72
N LEU A 168 -3.01 -8.69 -13.21
CA LEU A 168 -4.23 -9.15 -13.85
C LEU A 168 -5.23 -7.99 -14.00
N LEU A 169 -5.41 -7.17 -12.96
CA LEU A 169 -6.28 -6.00 -12.99
C LEU A 169 -5.86 -5.03 -14.10
N ALA A 170 -4.57 -4.68 -14.19
CA ALA A 170 -4.07 -3.80 -15.22
C ALA A 170 -4.30 -4.35 -16.64
N ARG A 171 -4.09 -5.66 -16.83
CA ARG A 171 -4.35 -6.31 -18.11
C ARG A 171 -5.83 -6.31 -18.47
N LEU A 172 -6.72 -6.67 -17.55
CA LEU A 172 -8.16 -6.72 -17.81
C LEU A 172 -8.74 -5.33 -18.06
N SER A 173 -8.22 -4.30 -17.39
CA SER A 173 -8.62 -2.92 -17.60
C SER A 173 -7.93 -2.27 -18.82
N ASN A 174 -6.95 -2.94 -19.42
CA ASN A 174 -6.12 -2.43 -20.51
C ASN A 174 -5.49 -1.06 -20.22
N VAL A 175 -4.92 -0.89 -19.03
CA VAL A 175 -4.25 0.34 -18.57
C VAL A 175 -2.82 0.06 -18.13
N PRO A 176 -1.92 1.06 -18.15
CA PRO A 176 -0.56 0.89 -17.66
C PRO A 176 -0.53 0.64 -16.15
N LEU A 177 0.59 0.04 -15.72
CA LEU A 177 0.99 -0.08 -14.33
C LEU A 177 1.96 1.04 -13.99
N GLN A 178 1.72 1.75 -12.89
CA GLN A 178 2.71 2.67 -12.33
C GLN A 178 3.25 2.12 -11.03
N PRO A 179 4.50 1.64 -10.99
CA PRO A 179 5.15 1.29 -9.76
C PRO A 179 5.43 2.54 -8.92
N LEU A 180 5.20 2.44 -7.62
CA LEU A 180 5.41 3.49 -6.65
C LEU A 180 6.17 2.92 -5.46
N PHE A 181 7.40 3.37 -5.27
CA PHE A 181 8.26 2.89 -4.22
C PHE A 181 8.16 3.76 -2.97
N VAL A 182 7.93 3.11 -1.83
CA VAL A 182 7.84 3.76 -0.52
C VAL A 182 8.98 3.25 0.35
N ARG A 183 9.87 4.16 0.76
CA ARG A 183 10.84 3.91 1.82
C ARG A 183 10.40 4.65 3.07
N ASN A 184 10.18 3.90 4.14
CA ASN A 184 9.74 4.41 5.42
C ASN A 184 10.65 3.81 6.51
N ASN A 185 11.57 4.60 7.06
CA ASN A 185 12.60 4.12 7.97
C ASN A 185 12.76 5.04 9.21
N PRO A 186 12.57 4.54 10.45
CA PRO A 186 11.88 3.28 10.74
C PRO A 186 10.44 3.28 10.23
N PRO A 187 9.86 2.12 9.90
CA PRO A 187 8.48 2.05 9.43
C PRO A 187 7.52 2.63 10.44
N PHE A 188 6.58 3.46 9.99
CA PHE A 188 5.55 4.03 10.86
C PHE A 188 4.42 3.01 11.05
N LEU A 189 4.35 2.42 12.25
CA LEU A 189 3.43 1.33 12.61
C LEU A 189 3.56 0.11 11.66
N PRO A 190 4.67 -0.62 11.71
CA PRO A 190 4.85 -1.86 10.97
C PRO A 190 3.83 -2.92 11.44
N LYS A 191 3.81 -4.07 10.76
CA LYS A 191 2.81 -5.11 11.00
C LYS A 191 2.87 -5.69 12.42
N GLU A 192 4.07 -5.81 12.96
CA GLU A 192 4.38 -6.43 14.24
C GLU A 192 4.06 -5.52 15.42
N ASP A 193 4.03 -4.19 15.20
CA ASP A 193 3.82 -3.22 16.27
C ASP A 193 2.33 -2.96 16.52
N LYS A 194 1.99 -2.71 17.76
CA LYS A 194 0.63 -2.31 18.15
C LYS A 194 0.42 -0.85 17.78
N TRP A 195 -0.75 -0.53 17.23
CA TRP A 195 -1.09 0.80 16.70
C TRP A 195 -0.97 1.95 17.73
N TYR A 196 -0.98 1.63 19.01
CA TYR A 196 -0.87 2.61 20.11
C TYR A 196 0.55 2.77 20.66
N PHE A 197 1.56 2.10 20.07
CA PHE A 197 2.95 2.34 20.38
C PHE A 197 3.56 3.37 19.42
N PRO A 198 4.38 4.31 19.93
CA PRO A 198 5.09 5.24 19.07
C PRO A 198 6.11 4.48 18.21
N PRO A 199 6.46 5.04 17.03
CA PRO A 199 7.57 4.50 16.26
C PRO A 199 8.87 4.52 17.07
N SER A 200 9.79 3.62 16.76
CA SER A 200 11.08 3.49 17.45
C SER A 200 12.02 4.70 17.30
N GLY A 201 11.68 5.62 16.38
CA GLY A 201 12.42 6.84 16.11
C GLY A 201 11.61 7.78 15.22
N ILE A 202 12.25 8.84 14.73
CA ILE A 202 11.63 9.73 13.74
C ILE A 202 11.60 9.00 12.41
N SER A 203 10.40 8.69 11.91
CA SER A 203 10.23 8.03 10.62
C SER A 203 10.64 8.96 9.48
N THR A 204 11.48 8.51 8.58
CA THR A 204 11.80 9.20 7.34
C THR A 204 11.05 8.54 6.20
N LEU A 205 10.21 9.32 5.51
CA LEU A 205 9.40 8.86 4.39
C LEU A 205 9.93 9.41 3.07
N GLU A 206 10.20 8.53 2.15
CA GLU A 206 10.53 8.83 0.75
C GLU A 206 9.54 8.11 -0.16
N ILE A 207 9.02 8.81 -1.15
CA ILE A 207 8.09 8.28 -2.16
C ILE A 207 8.69 8.55 -3.53
N GLU A 208 8.75 7.52 -4.34
CA GLU A 208 9.29 7.58 -5.69
C GLU A 208 8.30 6.99 -6.69
N PHE A 209 7.88 7.78 -7.67
CA PHE A 209 7.09 7.32 -8.80
C PHE A 209 8.05 6.81 -9.87
N TRP A 210 7.98 5.51 -10.17
CA TRP A 210 8.74 4.93 -11.27
C TRP A 210 7.99 5.10 -12.58
N GLU A 211 8.73 4.95 -13.69
CA GLU A 211 8.14 5.05 -15.02
C GLU A 211 7.01 4.04 -15.22
N PRO A 212 5.89 4.46 -15.82
CA PRO A 212 4.79 3.58 -16.13
C PRO A 212 5.22 2.43 -17.06
N MET A 213 4.64 1.28 -16.84
CA MET A 213 4.93 0.05 -17.57
C MET A 213 3.66 -0.42 -18.28
N ALA A 214 3.81 -0.96 -19.49
CA ALA A 214 2.69 -1.61 -20.19
C ALA A 214 2.14 -2.79 -19.34
N PRO A 215 0.83 -3.08 -19.40
CA PRO A 215 0.29 -4.25 -18.71
C PRO A 215 0.89 -5.55 -19.26
N PRO A 216 1.01 -6.61 -18.44
CA PRO A 216 1.52 -7.89 -18.89
C PRO A 216 0.62 -8.52 -19.96
N ARG A 217 1.18 -9.39 -20.79
CA ARG A 217 0.39 -10.23 -21.69
C ARG A 217 -0.36 -11.32 -20.89
N ALA A 218 -1.39 -11.88 -21.50
CA ALA A 218 -2.14 -12.97 -20.88
C ALA A 218 -1.21 -14.15 -20.51
N GLY A 219 -1.34 -14.63 -19.27
CA GLY A 219 -0.52 -15.71 -18.73
C GLY A 219 0.84 -15.29 -18.16
N GLN A 220 1.28 -14.03 -18.35
CA GLN A 220 2.58 -13.53 -17.86
C GLN A 220 2.48 -12.76 -16.54
N GLU A 221 1.31 -12.65 -15.94
CA GLU A 221 1.08 -11.82 -14.75
C GLU A 221 1.94 -12.25 -13.55
N ARG A 222 2.16 -13.56 -13.39
CA ARG A 222 3.01 -14.10 -12.31
C ARG A 222 4.48 -13.82 -12.52
N GLU A 223 4.95 -13.90 -13.75
CA GLU A 223 6.33 -13.58 -14.11
C GLU A 223 6.58 -12.08 -13.95
N PHE A 224 5.66 -11.25 -14.42
CA PHE A 224 5.71 -9.81 -14.25
C PHE A 224 5.77 -9.42 -12.77
N ALA A 225 4.95 -10.06 -11.91
CA ALA A 225 4.97 -9.86 -10.48
C ALA A 225 6.34 -10.17 -9.87
N LYS A 226 6.97 -11.29 -10.25
CA LYS A 226 8.32 -11.68 -9.77
C LYS A 226 9.39 -10.68 -10.21
N ASN A 227 9.34 -10.23 -11.47
CA ASN A 227 10.30 -9.29 -12.01
C ASN A 227 10.20 -7.92 -11.31
N LEU A 228 8.97 -7.44 -11.08
CA LEU A 228 8.77 -6.20 -10.35
C LEU A 228 9.15 -6.35 -8.87
N GLU A 229 8.83 -7.46 -8.21
CA GLU A 229 9.28 -7.76 -6.84
C GLU A 229 10.80 -7.71 -6.73
N ALA A 230 11.52 -8.30 -7.68
CA ALA A 230 13.00 -8.28 -7.70
C ALA A 230 13.53 -6.84 -7.76
N ARG A 231 12.95 -5.96 -8.57
CA ARG A 231 13.33 -4.54 -8.62
C ARG A 231 13.07 -3.81 -7.30
N TYR A 232 11.97 -4.11 -6.61
CA TYR A 232 11.69 -3.53 -5.29
C TYR A 232 12.67 -4.05 -4.23
N ARG A 233 13.05 -5.33 -4.28
CA ARG A 233 14.08 -5.91 -3.40
C ARG A 233 15.42 -5.24 -3.60
N GLU A 234 15.83 -5.02 -4.84
CA GLU A 234 17.04 -4.30 -5.19
C GLU A 234 17.02 -2.86 -4.66
N ALA A 235 15.92 -2.12 -4.88
CA ALA A 235 15.76 -0.74 -4.38
C ALA A 235 15.77 -0.66 -2.84
N LEU A 236 15.35 -1.73 -2.15
CA LEU A 236 15.44 -1.86 -0.70
C LEU A 236 16.81 -2.31 -0.20
N GLY A 237 17.74 -2.65 -1.10
CA GLY A 237 19.03 -3.24 -0.75
C GLY A 237 18.94 -4.67 -0.21
N LEU A 238 17.82 -5.35 -0.48
CA LEU A 238 17.62 -6.76 -0.11
C LEU A 238 18.29 -7.63 -1.18
N THR A 239 19.46 -8.18 -0.87
CA THR A 239 20.17 -9.10 -1.76
C THR A 239 19.27 -10.31 -2.06
N PRO A 240 19.19 -10.79 -3.32
CA PRO A 240 18.52 -12.07 -3.57
C PRO A 240 19.23 -13.14 -2.75
N GLU A 241 18.48 -13.96 -2.02
CA GLU A 241 19.02 -15.13 -1.34
C GLU A 241 19.83 -15.91 -2.36
N ARG A 242 21.16 -15.92 -2.22
CA ARG A 242 22.03 -16.87 -2.90
C ARG A 242 21.53 -18.24 -2.47
N LYS A 243 20.80 -18.93 -3.35
CA LYS A 243 20.61 -20.37 -3.17
C LYS A 243 22.00 -20.95 -2.94
N SER A 244 22.28 -21.38 -1.72
CA SER A 244 23.50 -22.08 -1.40
C SER A 244 23.49 -23.40 -2.17
N THR A 245 24.10 -23.41 -3.33
CA THR A 245 24.52 -24.61 -4.03
C THR A 245 25.74 -25.17 -3.31
N LEU A 246 25.58 -25.49 -2.04
CA LEU A 246 26.43 -26.43 -1.33
C LEU A 246 25.73 -27.77 -1.37
N GLY A 247 25.61 -28.31 -2.58
CA GLY A 247 25.40 -29.72 -2.85
C GLY A 247 26.65 -30.47 -2.48
N ALA A 248 26.59 -31.12 -1.35
CA ALA A 248 27.57 -32.02 -0.82
C ALA A 248 28.08 -33.00 -1.86
N GLY A 249 29.33 -32.87 -2.23
CA GLY A 249 30.12 -33.97 -2.73
C GLY A 249 30.36 -34.98 -1.61
N LYS A 250 29.46 -35.97 -1.48
CA LYS A 250 29.80 -37.19 -0.74
C LYS A 250 30.76 -38.00 -1.63
N GLY A 251 32.08 -37.83 -1.37
CA GLY A 251 33.08 -38.76 -1.84
C GLY A 251 32.85 -40.10 -1.16
N ASN A 252 32.50 -41.09 -1.97
CA ASN A 252 32.65 -42.52 -1.61
C ASN A 252 34.13 -42.84 -1.55
N GLY A 253 34.69 -42.82 -0.36
CA GLY A 253 35.96 -43.45 -0.06
C GLY A 253 35.72 -44.89 0.37
N THR A 254 35.87 -45.81 -0.54
CA THR A 254 36.06 -47.25 -0.25
C THR A 254 37.48 -47.48 0.23
N GLU A 255 37.66 -47.70 1.52
CA GLU A 255 38.92 -48.28 2.03
C GLU A 255 38.90 -49.81 1.86
N PRO A 256 39.99 -50.40 1.42
CA PRO A 256 40.12 -51.87 1.38
C PRO A 256 40.58 -52.39 2.73
N THR A 257 39.90 -53.39 3.20
CA THR A 257 40.22 -54.19 4.37
C THR A 257 41.49 -55.05 4.10
N PRO A 258 42.51 -55.07 4.98
CA PRO A 258 43.57 -56.07 4.92
C PRO A 258 43.17 -57.36 5.64
N SER A 259 43.38 -58.44 4.92
CA SER A 259 43.32 -59.82 5.42
C SER A 259 44.40 -60.10 6.47
N ARG A 260 44.00 -60.63 7.62
CA ARG A 260 44.53 -61.79 8.33
C ARG A 260 43.64 -62.21 9.49
#